data_216b59c7b3b9b9f72c3b5be41e907893
#
_entry.id   216b59c7b3b9b9f72c3b5be41e907893
#
_cell.length_a   1.000
_cell.length_b   1.000
_cell.length_c   1.000
_cell.angle_alpha   90.00
_cell.angle_beta   90.00
_cell.angle_gamma   90.00
#
_symmetry.space_group_name_H-M   'P 1'
#
loop_
_entity.id
_entity.type
_entity.pdbx_description
1 polymer ?
#
loop_
_entity_poly.entity_id
_entity_poly.type
_entity_poly.pdbx_seq_one_letter_code
_entity_poly.pdbx_strand_id
1 'polypeptide(L)'
;MIYLVAEHQLSVRQSCRCVGLSRAAFYTSRHGRDGDAEVMDAINATIDRHPRWGFWKTFKALRRNGHGWNHKRVYRIYCSLRLNQKRRAKKRLPERFKQPLMVPPLPNQVWSADFMSDMLYTGKRFRTFNVMDDFNREVIHIEIDTSITGSRLIRVFERLRLERGLPDILRVDNGPEFLSGEFVAWAESVGMLIQYIQPGAPNQNAYIERFNRTYRNELLDLYLFHDLDEVREATYWWMIEYNEQRPHDSLGDLTPVEYLSKNAGNSTSQLSA
;
A
#
# COMPACT_ATOMS: atom_id res chain seq x y z
N MET A 1 23.55 -20.40 -34.01
CA MET A 1 22.91 -21.34 -34.94
C MET A 1 22.72 -20.76 -36.32
N ILE A 2 22.02 -19.63 -36.48
CA ILE A 2 21.83 -18.95 -37.79
C ILE A 2 23.21 -18.70 -38.46
N TYR A 3 24.21 -18.25 -37.70
CA TYR A 3 25.59 -18.07 -38.13
C TYR A 3 26.21 -19.35 -38.74
N LEU A 4 26.03 -20.50 -38.08
CA LEU A 4 26.56 -21.78 -38.56
C LEU A 4 25.90 -22.23 -39.87
N VAL A 5 24.62 -21.90 -40.05
CA VAL A 5 23.91 -22.20 -41.31
C VAL A 5 24.34 -21.27 -42.44
N ALA A 6 24.44 -19.93 -42.13
CA ALA A 6 24.74 -18.92 -43.14
C ALA A 6 26.21 -18.91 -43.56
N GLU A 7 27.14 -18.92 -42.62
CA GLU A 7 28.57 -18.77 -42.87
C GLU A 7 29.28 -20.10 -43.17
N HIS A 8 28.89 -21.18 -42.50
CA HIS A 8 29.54 -22.48 -42.67
C HIS A 8 28.75 -23.47 -43.52
N GLN A 9 27.63 -23.02 -44.12
CA GLN A 9 26.78 -23.85 -44.99
C GLN A 9 26.34 -25.19 -44.40
N LEU A 10 26.35 -25.30 -43.05
CA LEU A 10 25.95 -26.50 -42.35
C LEU A 10 24.42 -26.68 -42.43
N SER A 11 23.96 -27.89 -42.59
CA SER A 11 22.52 -28.17 -42.51
C SER A 11 21.98 -27.85 -41.12
N VAL A 12 20.74 -27.46 -41.00
CA VAL A 12 20.06 -27.18 -39.72
C VAL A 12 20.24 -28.34 -38.72
N ARG A 13 20.22 -29.60 -39.23
CA ARG A 13 20.41 -30.77 -38.40
C ARG A 13 21.83 -30.84 -37.81
N GLN A 14 22.86 -30.52 -38.59
CA GLN A 14 24.24 -30.49 -38.13
C GLN A 14 24.49 -29.34 -37.16
N SER A 15 23.99 -28.15 -37.51
CA SER A 15 24.11 -26.96 -36.66
C SER A 15 23.44 -27.16 -35.29
N CYS A 16 22.24 -27.81 -35.29
CA CYS A 16 21.57 -28.18 -34.05
C CYS A 16 22.39 -29.12 -33.18
N ARG A 17 23.03 -30.13 -33.83
CA ARG A 17 23.90 -31.08 -33.13
C ARG A 17 25.13 -30.42 -32.53
N CYS A 18 25.78 -29.51 -33.25
CA CYS A 18 26.95 -28.77 -32.78
C CYS A 18 26.67 -27.92 -31.54
N VAL A 19 25.47 -27.29 -31.43
CA VAL A 19 25.12 -26.42 -30.30
C VAL A 19 24.21 -27.09 -29.25
N GLY A 20 23.97 -28.41 -29.38
CA GLY A 20 23.13 -29.14 -28.42
C GLY A 20 21.66 -28.70 -28.41
N LEU A 21 21.13 -28.15 -29.52
CA LEU A 21 19.77 -27.64 -29.61
C LEU A 21 18.88 -28.63 -30.39
N SER A 22 17.64 -28.86 -29.94
CA SER A 22 16.70 -29.65 -30.69
C SER A 22 16.23 -28.90 -31.96
N ARG A 23 15.93 -29.64 -33.06
CA ARG A 23 15.39 -29.04 -34.30
C ARG A 23 14.05 -28.34 -34.05
N ALA A 24 13.20 -28.89 -33.18
CA ALA A 24 11.95 -28.25 -32.78
C ALA A 24 12.19 -26.89 -32.16
N ALA A 25 13.18 -26.77 -31.24
CA ALA A 25 13.55 -25.51 -30.63
C ALA A 25 14.11 -24.47 -31.63
N PHE A 26 14.75 -24.92 -32.71
CA PHE A 26 15.20 -24.03 -33.79
C PHE A 26 14.07 -23.43 -34.59
N TYR A 27 13.08 -24.28 -34.97
CA TYR A 27 11.93 -23.82 -35.75
C TYR A 27 10.82 -23.18 -34.91
N THR A 28 10.89 -23.31 -33.57
CA THR A 28 9.99 -22.58 -32.68
C THR A 28 10.36 -21.10 -32.70
N SER A 29 9.63 -20.32 -33.48
CA SER A 29 9.80 -18.88 -33.52
C SER A 29 9.55 -18.31 -32.12
N ARG A 30 10.50 -17.54 -31.62
CA ARG A 30 10.33 -16.74 -30.38
C ARG A 30 9.49 -15.48 -30.65
N HIS A 31 8.58 -15.53 -31.62
CA HIS A 31 7.64 -14.43 -31.77
C HIS A 31 6.81 -14.34 -30.49
N GLY A 32 6.70 -13.13 -29.96
CA GLY A 32 5.76 -12.87 -28.88
C GLY A 32 4.40 -13.47 -29.28
N ARG A 33 3.73 -14.13 -28.35
CA ARG A 33 2.40 -14.69 -28.64
C ARG A 33 1.49 -13.54 -29.03
N ASP A 34 0.68 -13.71 -30.06
CA ASP A 34 -0.29 -12.71 -30.46
C ASP A 34 -1.09 -12.20 -29.27
N GLY A 35 -1.21 -10.88 -29.15
CA GLY A 35 -1.85 -10.21 -28.01
C GLY A 35 -0.94 -9.92 -26.79
N ASP A 36 0.35 -10.28 -26.81
CA ASP A 36 1.26 -9.91 -25.69
C ASP A 36 1.50 -8.40 -25.62
N ALA A 37 1.40 -7.66 -26.71
CA ALA A 37 1.52 -6.21 -26.77
C ALA A 37 0.45 -5.53 -25.89
N GLU A 38 -0.82 -5.93 -26.00
CA GLU A 38 -1.91 -5.40 -25.17
C GLU A 38 -1.65 -5.61 -23.67
N VAL A 39 -1.13 -6.79 -23.30
CA VAL A 39 -0.78 -7.08 -21.89
C VAL A 39 0.40 -6.22 -21.44
N MET A 40 1.40 -6.00 -22.31
CA MET A 40 2.55 -5.11 -22.01
C MET A 40 2.10 -3.69 -21.77
N ASP A 41 1.26 -3.15 -22.62
CA ASP A 41 0.75 -1.78 -22.53
C ASP A 41 -0.05 -1.58 -21.23
N ALA A 42 -0.92 -2.52 -20.88
CA ALA A 42 -1.69 -2.47 -19.66
C ALA A 42 -0.81 -2.59 -18.39
N ILE A 43 0.23 -3.43 -18.43
CA ILE A 43 1.23 -3.51 -17.34
C ILE A 43 1.96 -2.18 -17.21
N ASN A 44 2.49 -1.63 -18.32
CA ASN A 44 3.22 -0.37 -18.32
C ASN A 44 2.36 0.77 -17.78
N ALA A 45 1.12 0.93 -18.27
CA ALA A 45 0.20 1.94 -17.78
C ALA A 45 -0.08 1.83 -16.27
N THR A 46 -0.12 0.60 -15.73
CA THR A 46 -0.29 0.38 -14.30
C THR A 46 0.97 0.74 -13.51
N ILE A 47 2.15 0.38 -14.01
CA ILE A 47 3.44 0.65 -13.35
C ILE A 47 3.81 2.13 -13.44
N ASP A 48 3.50 2.82 -14.55
CA ASP A 48 3.74 4.26 -14.70
C ASP A 48 2.95 5.05 -13.63
N ARG A 49 1.73 4.61 -13.34
CA ARG A 49 0.91 5.20 -12.27
C ARG A 49 1.36 4.78 -10.86
N HIS A 50 1.82 3.53 -10.71
CA HIS A 50 2.17 2.94 -9.41
C HIS A 50 3.55 2.26 -9.44
N PRO A 51 4.66 3.02 -9.51
CA PRO A 51 6.01 2.46 -9.73
C PRO A 51 6.49 1.51 -8.63
N ARG A 52 5.91 1.60 -7.43
CA ARG A 52 6.27 0.77 -6.27
C ARG A 52 5.42 -0.49 -6.10
N TRP A 53 4.44 -0.70 -6.98
CA TRP A 53 3.64 -1.91 -6.89
C TRP A 53 4.41 -3.12 -7.42
N GLY A 54 4.37 -4.22 -6.66
CA GLY A 54 4.90 -5.50 -7.11
C GLY A 54 3.89 -6.27 -7.96
N PHE A 55 4.35 -7.38 -8.57
CA PHE A 55 3.58 -8.19 -9.51
C PHE A 55 2.14 -8.45 -9.06
N TRP A 56 1.92 -8.93 -7.83
CA TRP A 56 0.57 -9.30 -7.40
C TRP A 56 -0.40 -8.11 -7.33
N LYS A 57 0.06 -6.94 -6.88
CA LYS A 57 -0.78 -5.74 -6.90
C LYS A 57 -1.09 -5.29 -8.32
N THR A 58 -0.09 -5.25 -9.18
CA THR A 58 -0.27 -4.95 -10.61
C THR A 58 -1.28 -5.92 -11.24
N PHE A 59 -1.13 -7.24 -11.01
CA PHE A 59 -2.05 -8.23 -11.52
C PHE A 59 -3.48 -8.06 -11.01
N LYS A 60 -3.66 -7.78 -9.70
CA LYS A 60 -4.97 -7.53 -9.10
C LYS A 60 -5.64 -6.28 -9.68
N ALA A 61 -4.87 -5.21 -9.90
CA ALA A 61 -5.36 -4.00 -10.56
C ALA A 61 -5.82 -4.28 -11.99
N LEU A 62 -5.04 -5.03 -12.78
CA LEU A 62 -5.43 -5.45 -14.12
C LEU A 62 -6.74 -6.26 -14.10
N ARG A 63 -6.92 -7.17 -13.16
CA ARG A 63 -8.16 -7.94 -13.00
C ARG A 63 -9.35 -7.03 -12.67
N ARG A 64 -9.17 -6.02 -11.83
CA ARG A 64 -10.20 -5.01 -11.48
C ARG A 64 -10.59 -4.16 -12.69
N ASN A 65 -9.62 -3.85 -13.55
CA ASN A 65 -9.85 -3.12 -14.81
C ASN A 65 -10.49 -3.99 -15.92
N GLY A 66 -10.93 -5.22 -15.59
CA GLY A 66 -11.67 -6.09 -16.52
C GLY A 66 -10.79 -7.03 -17.35
N HIS A 67 -9.46 -7.02 -17.19
CA HIS A 67 -8.60 -7.93 -17.96
C HIS A 67 -8.67 -9.36 -17.42
N GLY A 68 -9.15 -10.30 -18.27
CA GLY A 68 -9.33 -11.72 -17.94
C GLY A 68 -8.07 -12.58 -18.03
N TRP A 69 -6.87 -12.01 -18.22
CA TRP A 69 -5.64 -12.76 -18.49
C TRP A 69 -5.20 -13.66 -17.34
N ASN A 70 -4.60 -14.81 -17.71
CA ASN A 70 -4.04 -15.73 -16.73
C ASN A 70 -2.77 -15.13 -16.08
N HIS A 71 -2.65 -15.25 -14.75
CA HIS A 71 -1.52 -14.72 -14.00
C HIS A 71 -0.16 -15.22 -14.51
N LYS A 72 -0.05 -16.46 -15.02
CA LYS A 72 1.20 -17.01 -15.59
C LYS A 72 1.61 -16.27 -16.87
N ARG A 73 0.65 -15.87 -17.70
CA ARG A 73 0.91 -15.04 -18.89
C ARG A 73 1.38 -13.66 -18.50
N VAL A 74 0.65 -12.99 -17.61
CA VAL A 74 1.00 -11.65 -17.11
C VAL A 74 2.36 -11.67 -16.41
N TYR A 75 2.66 -12.68 -15.58
CA TYR A 75 3.93 -12.81 -14.89
C TYR A 75 5.11 -13.00 -15.86
N ARG A 76 4.96 -13.82 -16.91
CA ARG A 76 5.99 -13.99 -17.93
C ARG A 76 6.34 -12.66 -18.60
N ILE A 77 5.32 -11.88 -18.95
CA ILE A 77 5.51 -10.57 -19.60
C ILE A 77 6.11 -9.56 -18.60
N TYR A 78 5.62 -9.53 -17.37
CA TYR A 78 6.17 -8.71 -16.28
C TYR A 78 7.68 -8.97 -16.07
N CYS A 79 8.11 -10.23 -16.12
CA CYS A 79 9.51 -10.61 -16.06
C CYS A 79 10.29 -10.16 -17.30
N SER A 80 9.73 -10.26 -18.52
CA SER A 80 10.39 -9.82 -19.75
C SER A 80 10.62 -8.30 -19.77
N LEU A 81 9.74 -7.53 -19.13
CA LEU A 81 9.88 -6.10 -18.92
C LEU A 81 10.88 -5.73 -17.79
N ARG A 82 11.47 -6.73 -17.12
CA ARG A 82 12.43 -6.54 -16.00
C ARG A 82 11.88 -5.76 -14.81
N LEU A 83 10.58 -5.83 -14.58
CA LEU A 83 9.89 -5.12 -13.50
C LEU A 83 10.03 -5.79 -12.12
N ASN A 84 10.69 -6.95 -12.04
CA ASN A 84 10.91 -7.67 -10.79
C ASN A 84 11.77 -6.84 -9.82
N GLN A 85 11.21 -6.50 -8.69
CA GLN A 85 11.93 -5.83 -7.62
C GLN A 85 12.94 -6.79 -6.98
N LYS A 86 14.17 -6.32 -6.75
CA LYS A 86 15.19 -7.10 -6.03
C LYS A 86 14.71 -7.39 -4.61
N ARG A 87 14.65 -8.66 -4.22
CA ARG A 87 14.34 -9.05 -2.84
C ARG A 87 15.50 -8.65 -1.94
N ARG A 88 15.24 -7.85 -0.91
CA ARG A 88 16.20 -7.66 0.17
C ARG A 88 16.33 -8.98 0.95
N ALA A 89 17.56 -9.43 1.21
CA ALA A 89 17.79 -10.57 2.06
C ALA A 89 17.17 -10.33 3.44
N LYS A 90 16.29 -11.23 3.88
CA LYS A 90 15.73 -11.16 5.24
C LYS A 90 16.83 -11.54 6.23
N LYS A 91 17.20 -10.65 7.16
CA LYS A 91 17.96 -11.05 8.34
C LYS A 91 17.09 -12.04 9.14
N ARG A 92 17.65 -13.20 9.50
CA ARG A 92 17.00 -14.11 10.45
C ARG A 92 16.99 -13.41 11.80
N LEU A 93 15.83 -12.91 12.19
CA LEU A 93 15.57 -12.41 13.54
C LEU A 93 15.02 -13.58 14.37
N PRO A 94 15.31 -13.61 15.69
CA PRO A 94 14.68 -14.60 16.58
C PRO A 94 13.16 -14.56 16.45
N GLU A 95 12.55 -15.72 16.61
CA GLU A 95 11.10 -15.86 16.58
C GLU A 95 10.50 -15.04 17.72
N ARG A 96 9.70 -14.02 17.37
CA ARG A 96 8.96 -13.24 18.37
C ARG A 96 7.55 -13.78 18.48
N PHE A 97 7.06 -13.95 19.69
CA PHE A 97 5.66 -14.23 19.95
C PHE A 97 4.82 -13.08 19.38
N LYS A 98 4.12 -13.34 18.31
CA LYS A 98 3.20 -12.37 17.69
C LYS A 98 1.82 -12.61 18.29
N GLN A 99 1.40 -11.75 19.21
CA GLN A 99 -0.02 -11.65 19.51
C GLN A 99 -0.71 -10.96 18.32
N PRO A 100 -1.68 -11.61 17.66
CA PRO A 100 -2.41 -10.95 16.58
C PRO A 100 -3.18 -9.77 17.15
N LEU A 101 -3.07 -8.61 16.47
CA LEU A 101 -3.90 -7.46 16.81
C LEU A 101 -5.36 -7.83 16.53
N MET A 102 -6.23 -7.64 17.51
CA MET A 102 -7.66 -7.81 17.29
C MET A 102 -8.16 -6.77 16.31
N VAL A 103 -8.80 -7.21 15.25
CA VAL A 103 -9.50 -6.33 14.31
C VAL A 103 -10.84 -5.99 14.95
N PRO A 104 -11.17 -4.68 15.10
CA PRO A 104 -12.49 -4.31 15.60
C PRO A 104 -13.58 -4.84 14.67
N PRO A 105 -14.73 -5.29 15.18
CA PRO A 105 -15.80 -5.85 14.36
C PRO A 105 -16.59 -4.80 13.55
N LEU A 106 -16.53 -3.54 13.93
CA LEU A 106 -17.29 -2.45 13.31
C LEU A 106 -16.39 -1.24 12.98
N PRO A 107 -16.74 -0.45 11.97
CA PRO A 107 -16.06 0.81 11.68
C PRO A 107 -16.22 1.81 12.83
N ASN A 108 -15.27 2.73 12.94
CA ASN A 108 -15.22 3.78 13.96
C ASN A 108 -15.11 3.30 15.41
N GLN A 109 -14.88 2.02 15.67
CA GLN A 109 -14.61 1.54 17.02
C GLN A 109 -13.18 1.85 17.48
N VAL A 110 -12.21 1.56 16.64
CA VAL A 110 -10.79 1.80 16.95
C VAL A 110 -10.12 2.49 15.79
N TRP A 111 -9.63 3.69 16.03
CA TRP A 111 -8.70 4.33 15.12
C TRP A 111 -7.28 4.24 15.63
N SER A 112 -6.34 3.98 14.74
CA SER A 112 -4.90 4.08 15.03
C SER A 112 -4.35 5.38 14.48
N ALA A 113 -3.52 6.06 15.26
CA ALA A 113 -2.85 7.26 14.80
C ALA A 113 -1.36 7.22 15.11
N ASP A 114 -0.56 7.88 14.27
CA ASP A 114 0.90 7.95 14.40
C ASP A 114 1.48 9.13 13.64
N PHE A 115 2.68 9.54 14.03
CA PHE A 115 3.42 10.61 13.38
C PHE A 115 4.51 10.08 12.47
N MET A 116 4.71 10.77 11.36
CA MET A 116 5.90 10.63 10.53
C MET A 116 6.60 11.98 10.39
N SER A 117 7.88 11.93 10.05
CA SER A 117 8.66 13.14 9.73
C SER A 117 9.32 12.97 8.36
N ASP A 118 9.36 14.06 7.61
CA ASP A 118 10.05 14.13 6.34
C ASP A 118 10.63 15.55 6.11
N MET A 119 11.19 15.79 4.94
CA MET A 119 11.88 17.03 4.61
C MET A 119 11.56 17.48 3.18
N LEU A 120 11.27 18.76 3.01
CA LEU A 120 11.14 19.40 1.71
C LEU A 120 12.50 19.49 1.01
N TYR A 121 12.50 19.67 -0.32
CA TYR A 121 13.71 19.90 -1.11
C TYR A 121 14.55 21.08 -0.58
N THR A 122 13.90 22.07 -0.02
CA THR A 122 14.53 23.26 0.62
C THR A 122 15.25 22.95 1.92
N GLY A 123 15.20 21.71 2.44
CA GLY A 123 15.76 21.31 3.74
C GLY A 123 14.84 21.57 4.94
N LYS A 124 13.68 22.19 4.74
CA LYS A 124 12.71 22.44 5.81
C LYS A 124 12.00 21.13 6.20
N ARG A 125 12.06 20.77 7.48
CA ARG A 125 11.39 19.58 8.00
C ARG A 125 9.89 19.81 8.15
N PHE A 126 9.12 18.77 7.92
CA PHE A 126 7.70 18.72 8.20
C PHE A 126 7.31 17.38 8.86
N ARG A 127 6.14 17.36 9.44
CA ARG A 127 5.55 16.17 10.07
C ARG A 127 4.21 15.87 9.42
N THR A 128 3.87 14.61 9.42
CA THR A 128 2.52 14.16 9.10
C THR A 128 1.91 13.48 10.32
N PHE A 129 0.65 13.76 10.60
CA PHE A 129 -0.15 13.06 11.59
C PHE A 129 -1.19 12.24 10.83
N ASN A 130 -1.06 10.93 10.92
CA ASN A 130 -1.83 9.98 10.13
C ASN A 130 -2.86 9.30 11.01
N VAL A 131 -4.11 9.22 10.53
CA VAL A 131 -5.23 8.57 11.23
C VAL A 131 -5.87 7.54 10.32
N MET A 132 -6.08 6.33 10.83
CA MET A 132 -6.63 5.21 10.10
C MET A 132 -7.65 4.44 10.93
N ASP A 133 -8.72 3.97 10.29
CA ASP A 133 -9.66 3.02 10.90
C ASP A 133 -9.09 1.59 10.87
N ASP A 134 -9.01 0.97 12.03
CA ASP A 134 -8.47 -0.38 12.17
C ASP A 134 -9.42 -1.46 11.60
N PHE A 135 -10.69 -1.19 11.41
CA PHE A 135 -11.66 -2.12 10.85
C PHE A 135 -11.37 -2.41 9.37
N ASN A 136 -11.41 -1.37 8.54
CA ASN A 136 -11.31 -1.49 7.08
C ASN A 136 -10.00 -0.95 6.50
N ARG A 137 -9.04 -0.53 7.35
CA ARG A 137 -7.75 0.08 6.93
C ARG A 137 -7.92 1.38 6.14
N GLU A 138 -9.06 2.02 6.25
CA GLU A 138 -9.31 3.32 5.62
C GLU A 138 -8.45 4.39 6.23
N VAL A 139 -7.76 5.16 5.40
CA VAL A 139 -7.09 6.39 5.83
C VAL A 139 -8.13 7.47 6.00
N ILE A 140 -8.33 7.89 7.23
CA ILE A 140 -9.34 8.89 7.59
C ILE A 140 -8.80 10.30 7.32
N HIS A 141 -7.56 10.55 7.78
CA HIS A 141 -6.96 11.86 7.65
C HIS A 141 -5.44 11.80 7.72
N ILE A 142 -4.79 12.71 7.02
CA ILE A 142 -3.36 13.01 7.12
C ILE A 142 -3.22 14.51 7.29
N GLU A 143 -2.84 14.96 8.48
CA GLU A 143 -2.50 16.36 8.75
C GLU A 143 -1.03 16.61 8.44
N ILE A 144 -0.71 17.69 7.72
CA ILE A 144 0.66 17.98 7.27
C ILE A 144 1.02 19.41 7.71
N ASP A 145 2.04 19.53 8.56
CA ASP A 145 2.57 20.83 8.98
C ASP A 145 4.03 20.72 9.46
N THR A 146 4.68 21.84 9.66
CA THR A 146 6.03 21.88 10.26
C THR A 146 6.01 21.59 11.75
N SER A 147 4.90 21.89 12.43
CA SER A 147 4.68 21.60 13.85
C SER A 147 3.22 21.22 14.06
N ILE A 148 3.01 20.10 14.74
CA ILE A 148 1.68 19.61 15.10
C ILE A 148 1.66 19.42 16.63
N THR A 149 0.92 20.30 17.31
CA THR A 149 0.78 20.33 18.77
C THR A 149 -0.51 19.65 19.22
N GLY A 150 -0.69 19.43 20.53
CA GLY A 150 -1.94 18.90 21.09
C GLY A 150 -3.18 19.73 20.69
N SER A 151 -3.08 21.06 20.73
CA SER A 151 -4.18 21.93 20.26
C SER A 151 -4.46 21.81 18.76
N ARG A 152 -3.45 21.48 17.94
CA ARG A 152 -3.69 21.16 16.52
C ARG A 152 -4.40 19.83 16.37
N LEU A 153 -4.06 18.81 17.17
CA LEU A 153 -4.77 17.53 17.18
C LEU A 153 -6.25 17.72 17.51
N ILE A 154 -6.57 18.51 18.54
CA ILE A 154 -7.96 18.83 18.90
C ILE A 154 -8.71 19.39 17.69
N ARG A 155 -8.15 20.38 16.98
CA ARG A 155 -8.79 20.96 15.78
C ARG A 155 -9.02 19.93 14.67
N VAL A 156 -8.07 19.00 14.48
CA VAL A 156 -8.22 17.91 13.50
C VAL A 156 -9.37 17.00 13.91
N PHE A 157 -9.42 16.56 15.15
CA PHE A 157 -10.48 15.67 15.63
C PHE A 157 -11.84 16.34 15.70
N GLU A 158 -11.94 17.65 16.04
CA GLU A 158 -13.21 18.38 15.98
C GLU A 158 -13.75 18.47 14.55
N ARG A 159 -12.90 18.65 13.55
CA ARG A 159 -13.31 18.58 12.15
C ARG A 159 -13.82 17.18 11.78
N LEU A 160 -13.05 16.13 12.13
CA LEU A 160 -13.45 14.75 11.89
C LEU A 160 -14.75 14.37 12.60
N ARG A 161 -14.98 14.91 13.80
CA ARG A 161 -16.23 14.75 14.54
C ARG A 161 -17.45 15.25 13.77
N LEU A 162 -17.32 16.37 13.07
CA LEU A 162 -18.39 16.95 12.26
C LEU A 162 -18.60 16.17 10.94
N GLU A 163 -17.55 15.63 10.37
CA GLU A 163 -17.58 14.95 9.06
C GLU A 163 -18.06 13.50 9.15
N ARG A 164 -17.62 12.77 10.18
CA ARG A 164 -17.90 11.32 10.28
C ARG A 164 -18.09 10.77 11.70
N GLY A 165 -17.94 11.59 12.73
CA GLY A 165 -17.92 11.18 14.12
C GLY A 165 -16.51 10.87 14.63
N LEU A 166 -16.42 10.42 15.88
CA LEU A 166 -15.17 10.03 16.54
C LEU A 166 -15.17 8.52 16.80
N PRO A 167 -13.98 7.91 17.01
CA PRO A 167 -13.87 6.52 17.43
C PRO A 167 -14.21 6.36 18.92
N ASP A 168 -14.60 5.15 19.31
CA ASP A 168 -14.68 4.81 20.72
C ASP A 168 -13.28 4.81 21.36
N ILE A 169 -12.27 4.31 20.62
CA ILE A 169 -10.88 4.17 21.06
C ILE A 169 -9.93 4.78 20.03
N LEU A 170 -9.05 5.66 20.48
CA LEU A 170 -7.90 6.14 19.70
C LEU A 170 -6.63 5.44 20.20
N ARG A 171 -6.01 4.62 19.36
CA ARG A 171 -4.75 3.94 19.67
C ARG A 171 -3.57 4.75 19.14
N VAL A 172 -2.64 5.07 20.05
CA VAL A 172 -1.48 5.93 19.79
C VAL A 172 -0.22 5.42 20.51
N ASP A 173 0.92 5.93 20.10
CA ASP A 173 2.15 5.80 20.86
C ASP A 173 2.17 6.77 22.08
N ASN A 174 3.26 6.76 22.85
CA ASN A 174 3.45 7.66 23.99
C ASN A 174 4.07 9.01 23.56
N GLY A 175 3.73 9.51 22.38
CA GLY A 175 4.20 10.82 21.91
C GLY A 175 3.74 11.97 22.82
N PRO A 176 4.57 13.03 22.99
CA PRO A 176 4.26 14.14 23.87
C PRO A 176 2.98 14.90 23.49
N GLU A 177 2.61 14.87 22.20
CA GLU A 177 1.40 15.49 21.69
C GLU A 177 0.13 14.80 22.24
N PHE A 178 0.17 13.47 22.34
CA PHE A 178 -0.94 12.66 22.85
C PHE A 178 -1.00 12.66 24.38
N LEU A 179 0.14 12.94 25.03
CA LEU A 179 0.23 13.05 26.49
C LEU A 179 -0.06 14.47 26.98
N SER A 180 -0.28 15.43 26.07
CA SER A 180 -0.58 16.80 26.48
C SER A 180 -1.88 16.86 27.27
N GLY A 181 -1.87 17.53 28.44
CA GLY A 181 -3.06 17.63 29.30
C GLY A 181 -4.28 18.20 28.58
N GLU A 182 -4.07 19.13 27.64
CA GLU A 182 -5.10 19.71 26.81
C GLU A 182 -5.82 18.66 25.92
N PHE A 183 -5.04 17.81 25.26
CA PHE A 183 -5.57 16.77 24.38
C PHE A 183 -6.28 15.66 25.18
N VAL A 184 -5.69 15.25 26.30
CA VAL A 184 -6.28 14.22 27.20
C VAL A 184 -7.62 14.70 27.75
N ALA A 185 -7.65 15.92 28.30
CA ALA A 185 -8.90 16.52 28.85
C ALA A 185 -9.99 16.68 27.77
N TRP A 186 -9.58 17.06 26.56
CA TRP A 186 -10.53 17.14 25.43
C TRP A 186 -11.07 15.76 25.07
N ALA A 187 -10.20 14.74 24.93
CA ALA A 187 -10.64 13.38 24.59
C ALA A 187 -11.63 12.82 25.61
N GLU A 188 -11.38 13.03 26.91
CA GLU A 188 -12.30 12.68 27.98
C GLU A 188 -13.65 13.41 27.85
N SER A 189 -13.62 14.71 27.52
CA SER A 189 -14.85 15.51 27.37
C SER A 189 -15.77 15.06 26.23
N VAL A 190 -15.20 14.43 25.19
CA VAL A 190 -15.97 13.90 24.05
C VAL A 190 -16.23 12.40 24.16
N GLY A 191 -15.77 11.74 25.23
CA GLY A 191 -15.97 10.32 25.47
C GLY A 191 -15.08 9.38 24.64
N MET A 192 -13.98 9.90 24.06
CA MET A 192 -13.00 9.12 23.30
C MET A 192 -11.91 8.55 24.23
N LEU A 193 -11.78 7.21 24.29
CA LEU A 193 -10.73 6.56 25.08
C LEU A 193 -9.40 6.59 24.34
N ILE A 194 -8.34 7.13 24.97
CA ILE A 194 -6.98 7.05 24.43
C ILE A 194 -6.32 5.76 24.93
N GLN A 195 -5.96 4.88 23.99
CA GLN A 195 -5.23 3.65 24.27
C GLN A 195 -3.76 3.81 23.88
N TYR A 196 -2.90 3.96 24.88
CA TYR A 196 -1.46 4.02 24.66
C TYR A 196 -0.87 2.63 24.46
N ILE A 197 0.01 2.48 23.47
CA ILE A 197 0.76 1.24 23.28
C ILE A 197 1.80 1.07 24.40
N GLN A 198 2.05 -0.18 24.78
CA GLN A 198 3.07 -0.48 25.79
C GLN A 198 4.47 -0.20 25.22
N PRO A 199 5.39 0.39 26.04
CA PRO A 199 6.78 0.57 25.64
C PRO A 199 7.40 -0.75 25.18
N GLY A 200 8.04 -0.75 24.00
CA GLY A 200 8.65 -1.96 23.41
C GLY A 200 7.70 -2.94 22.75
N ALA A 201 6.40 -2.63 22.65
CA ALA A 201 5.39 -3.46 21.98
C ALA A 201 4.86 -2.82 20.67
N PRO A 202 5.72 -2.59 19.65
CA PRO A 202 5.31 -1.95 18.39
C PRO A 202 4.21 -2.74 17.65
N ASN A 203 4.10 -4.04 17.91
CA ASN A 203 3.04 -4.87 17.32
C ASN A 203 1.62 -4.36 17.66
N GLN A 204 1.45 -3.60 18.76
CA GLN A 204 0.17 -3.04 19.17
C GLN A 204 -0.31 -1.91 18.24
N ASN A 205 0.58 -1.31 17.44
CA ASN A 205 0.24 -0.29 16.43
C ASN A 205 0.60 -0.70 14.99
N ALA A 206 0.63 -2.03 14.73
CA ALA A 206 1.14 -2.58 13.48
C ALA A 206 0.38 -2.13 12.22
N TYR A 207 -0.90 -1.75 12.36
CA TYR A 207 -1.70 -1.32 11.21
C TYR A 207 -1.25 0.04 10.70
N ILE A 208 -1.14 1.03 11.58
CA ILE A 208 -0.68 2.37 11.21
C ILE A 208 0.81 2.36 10.83
N GLU A 209 1.67 1.55 11.47
CA GLU A 209 3.07 1.39 11.06
C GLU A 209 3.19 0.84 9.63
N ARG A 210 2.35 -0.15 9.27
CA ARG A 210 2.30 -0.67 7.92
C ARG A 210 1.79 0.37 6.92
N PHE A 211 0.77 1.14 7.32
CA PHE A 211 0.26 2.25 6.54
C PHE A 211 1.36 3.30 6.30
N ASN A 212 2.03 3.77 7.34
CA ASN A 212 3.11 4.75 7.27
C ASN A 212 4.22 4.32 6.30
N ARG A 213 4.58 3.04 6.33
CA ARG A 213 5.53 2.47 5.37
C ARG A 213 5.00 2.53 3.93
N THR A 214 3.73 2.29 3.74
CA THR A 214 3.10 2.34 2.42
C THR A 214 3.06 3.78 1.91
N TYR A 215 2.61 4.73 2.72
CA TYR A 215 2.57 6.15 2.41
C TYR A 215 3.95 6.70 2.07
N ARG A 216 4.97 6.35 2.87
CA ARG A 216 6.36 6.71 2.58
C ARG A 216 6.82 6.17 1.23
N ASN A 217 6.69 4.86 1.01
CA ASN A 217 7.22 4.22 -0.20
C ASN A 217 6.44 4.57 -1.47
N GLU A 218 5.12 4.76 -1.37
CA GLU A 218 4.24 4.96 -2.53
C GLU A 218 4.01 6.45 -2.85
N LEU A 219 4.38 7.38 -1.95
CA LEU A 219 4.29 8.81 -2.19
C LEU A 219 5.56 9.57 -1.78
N LEU A 220 5.90 9.65 -0.49
CA LEU A 220 6.93 10.56 -0.01
C LEU A 220 8.33 10.29 -0.60
N ASP A 221 8.70 9.01 -0.78
CA ASP A 221 9.99 8.62 -1.37
C ASP A 221 10.01 8.71 -2.92
N LEU A 222 8.90 9.05 -3.58
CA LEU A 222 8.83 9.15 -5.04
C LEU A 222 9.02 10.57 -5.56
N TYR A 223 8.74 11.57 -4.73
CA TYR A 223 8.73 12.97 -5.15
C TYR A 223 9.63 13.82 -4.27
N LEU A 224 10.13 14.91 -4.85
CA LEU A 224 10.84 15.98 -4.14
C LEU A 224 9.89 17.17 -4.07
N PHE A 225 9.37 17.45 -2.92
CA PHE A 225 8.40 18.52 -2.71
C PHE A 225 9.11 19.83 -2.37
N HIS A 226 8.68 20.94 -2.97
CA HIS A 226 9.21 22.27 -2.72
C HIS A 226 8.58 22.93 -1.49
N ASP A 227 7.28 22.76 -1.32
CA ASP A 227 6.53 23.34 -0.22
C ASP A 227 5.49 22.37 0.37
N LEU A 228 4.79 22.82 1.41
CA LEU A 228 3.80 21.99 2.09
C LEU A 228 2.50 21.81 1.28
N ASP A 229 2.21 22.74 0.38
CA ASP A 229 0.96 22.67 -0.38
C ASP A 229 1.07 21.60 -1.46
N GLU A 230 2.25 21.45 -2.09
CA GLU A 230 2.54 20.30 -2.97
C GLU A 230 2.40 18.96 -2.22
N VAL A 231 2.92 18.88 -0.98
CA VAL A 231 2.77 17.66 -0.16
C VAL A 231 1.30 17.38 0.13
N ARG A 232 0.52 18.41 0.49
CA ARG A 232 -0.90 18.29 0.83
C ARG A 232 -1.73 17.84 -0.37
N GLU A 233 -1.50 18.45 -1.54
CA GLU A 233 -2.20 18.11 -2.77
C GLU A 233 -1.91 16.67 -3.20
N ALA A 234 -0.62 16.28 -3.26
CA ALA A 234 -0.21 14.93 -3.63
C ALA A 234 -0.77 13.90 -2.63
N THR A 235 -0.76 14.23 -1.33
CA THR A 235 -1.31 13.36 -0.28
C THR A 235 -2.82 13.20 -0.41
N TYR A 236 -3.56 14.26 -0.72
CA TYR A 236 -5.00 14.22 -0.92
C TYR A 236 -5.40 13.24 -2.04
N TRP A 237 -4.76 13.34 -3.19
CA TRP A 237 -5.04 12.44 -4.31
C TRP A 237 -4.61 11.00 -4.02
N TRP A 238 -3.48 10.83 -3.34
CA TRP A 238 -3.01 9.51 -2.93
C TRP A 238 -3.94 8.85 -1.89
N MET A 239 -4.53 9.61 -0.97
CA MET A 239 -5.52 9.08 -0.01
C MET A 239 -6.76 8.55 -0.71
N ILE A 240 -7.29 9.27 -1.69
CA ILE A 240 -8.44 8.82 -2.50
C ILE A 240 -8.07 7.50 -3.20
N GLU A 241 -6.93 7.45 -3.84
CA GLU A 241 -6.46 6.25 -4.53
C GLU A 241 -6.25 5.08 -3.56
N TYR A 242 -5.66 5.34 -2.40
CA TYR A 242 -5.44 4.33 -1.36
C TYR A 242 -6.76 3.73 -0.86
N ASN A 243 -7.77 4.55 -0.64
CA ASN A 243 -9.07 4.12 -0.10
C ASN A 243 -9.97 3.47 -1.16
N GLU A 244 -9.94 3.94 -2.40
CA GLU A 244 -10.93 3.56 -3.43
C GLU A 244 -10.39 2.60 -4.49
N GLN A 245 -9.08 2.62 -4.77
CA GLN A 245 -8.52 1.88 -5.90
C GLN A 245 -7.48 0.82 -5.50
N ARG A 246 -6.76 1.06 -4.40
CA ARG A 246 -5.66 0.19 -4.00
C ARG A 246 -6.16 -1.12 -3.38
N PRO A 247 -5.82 -2.30 -3.96
CA PRO A 247 -6.19 -3.59 -3.37
C PRO A 247 -5.36 -3.88 -2.11
N HIS A 248 -6.02 -4.40 -1.08
CA HIS A 248 -5.41 -4.76 0.20
C HIS A 248 -5.49 -6.26 0.46
N ASP A 249 -4.33 -6.92 0.57
CA ASP A 249 -4.25 -8.36 0.86
C ASP A 249 -4.97 -8.74 2.16
N SER A 250 -4.90 -7.86 3.18
CA SER A 250 -5.56 -8.09 4.48
C SER A 250 -7.09 -7.95 4.44
N LEU A 251 -7.64 -7.39 3.38
CA LEU A 251 -9.06 -7.21 3.14
C LEU A 251 -9.60 -8.15 2.02
N GLY A 252 -8.84 -9.21 1.71
CA GLY A 252 -9.22 -10.13 0.62
C GLY A 252 -9.19 -9.47 -0.76
N ASP A 253 -8.21 -8.60 -0.99
CA ASP A 253 -7.99 -7.85 -2.22
C ASP A 253 -9.03 -6.75 -2.52
N LEU A 254 -9.91 -6.48 -1.55
CA LEU A 254 -10.82 -5.34 -1.61
C LEU A 254 -10.08 -4.04 -1.27
N THR A 255 -10.63 -2.92 -1.70
CA THR A 255 -10.24 -1.60 -1.20
C THR A 255 -10.89 -1.35 0.16
N PRO A 256 -10.42 -0.37 0.96
CA PRO A 256 -11.06 0.04 2.20
C PRO A 256 -12.55 0.36 2.03
N VAL A 257 -12.92 1.11 1.00
CA VAL A 257 -14.31 1.49 0.70
C VAL A 257 -15.17 0.28 0.32
N GLU A 258 -14.65 -0.60 -0.53
CA GLU A 258 -15.37 -1.84 -0.90
C GLU A 258 -15.57 -2.77 0.29
N TYR A 259 -14.53 -2.89 1.14
CA TYR A 259 -14.63 -3.70 2.34
C TYR A 259 -15.70 -3.17 3.30
N LEU A 260 -15.75 -1.84 3.48
CA LEU A 260 -16.76 -1.18 4.28
C LEU A 260 -18.16 -1.47 3.72
N SER A 261 -18.38 -1.23 2.42
CA SER A 261 -19.67 -1.44 1.77
C SER A 261 -20.16 -2.88 1.86
N LYS A 262 -19.24 -3.86 1.71
CA LYS A 262 -19.56 -5.29 1.78
C LYS A 262 -19.93 -5.75 3.20
N ASN A 263 -19.36 -5.14 4.23
CA ASN A 263 -19.55 -5.54 5.61
C ASN A 263 -20.53 -4.65 6.38
N ALA A 264 -20.91 -3.49 5.87
CA ALA A 264 -21.92 -2.62 6.47
C ALA A 264 -23.30 -3.29 6.54
N GLY A 265 -23.65 -4.14 5.55
CA GLY A 265 -24.90 -4.89 5.55
C GLY A 265 -25.01 -6.00 6.61
N ASN A 266 -23.88 -6.51 7.12
CA ASN A 266 -23.86 -7.54 8.17
C ASN A 266 -24.06 -6.94 9.57
N SER A 267 -23.87 -5.65 9.75
CA SER A 267 -23.98 -4.98 11.05
C SER A 267 -25.43 -4.80 11.50
N THR A 268 -26.37 -4.68 10.57
CA THR A 268 -27.79 -4.44 10.85
C THR A 268 -28.50 -5.70 11.34
N SER A 269 -27.97 -6.89 11.01
CA SER A 269 -28.58 -8.17 11.43
C SER A 269 -28.15 -8.66 12.83
N GLN A 270 -27.09 -8.10 13.40
CA GLN A 270 -26.59 -8.48 14.75
C GLN A 270 -27.14 -7.57 15.87
N LEU A 271 -27.74 -6.41 15.53
CA LEU A 271 -28.37 -5.52 16.50
C LEU A 271 -29.86 -5.80 16.73
N SER A 272 -30.42 -6.80 16.01
CA SER A 272 -31.83 -7.20 16.10
C SER A 272 -32.03 -8.64 16.59
N ALA A 273 -31.05 -9.22 17.31
CA ALA A 273 -31.16 -10.54 17.93
C ALA A 273 -31.01 -10.45 19.46
#